data_bee9dd7026d10629ef1a15bf3c2868a8
#
_entry.id   bee9dd7026d10629ef1a15bf3c2868a8
#
_cell.length_a   1.000
_cell.length_b   1.000
_cell.length_c   1.000
_cell.angle_alpha   90.00
_cell.angle_beta   90.00
_cell.angle_gamma   90.00
#
_symmetry.space_group_name_H-M   'P 1'
#
loop_
_entity.id
_entity.type
_entity.pdbx_description
1 polymer ?
#
loop_
_entity_poly.entity_id
_entity_poly.type
_entity_poly.pdbx_seq_one_letter_code
_entity_poly.pdbx_strand_id
1 'polypeptide(L)'
;ISGGLVGSEMCIRDSNKTRQTTVVIDDPPQALLSFRYRCDSSFELTQLEDMLVDKRSYGLFVIDRSEAAYGIASGKRIHVQEHLVSNIMGKHRQGGQSAQRFERLIEEAAHNFFKRATEHACSYWLPNLENIQAIIIGGPGATKDYVVRNEYFHHEIAKKIAKTHFDVGYSNESGVRELVDNAGALMGEIELDAERQIMNRFLAELIKAQPRATYGEMMIRKALEQGAVDTLLISESMRKNSVEIECNGCGHTWTASLSRTEELPDCPSCGVSNDSHNELSNTSLIDVLSEMSSKSNSEIAFISIDTEEGAQLAHGFGGLAAILRYPMM
;
A
#
# COMPACT_ATOMS: atom_id res chain seq x y z
N ILE A 1 -3.83 24.54 15.49
CA ILE A 1 -5.26 24.22 15.37
C ILE A 1 -5.38 23.09 14.37
N SER A 2 -5.26 21.93 14.79
CA SER A 2 -6.18 20.90 15.23
C SER A 2 -7.07 20.31 14.14
N GLY A 3 -7.02 19.04 14.01
CA GLY A 3 -7.94 18.02 13.54
C GLY A 3 -9.16 18.49 12.72
N GLY A 4 -9.18 18.08 11.45
CA GLY A 4 -10.38 18.24 10.64
C GLY A 4 -11.44 17.24 11.07
N LEU A 5 -12.59 17.70 11.54
CA LEU A 5 -13.77 16.89 11.77
C LEU A 5 -14.32 16.38 10.42
N VAL A 6 -14.40 15.07 10.23
CA VAL A 6 -15.17 14.48 9.16
C VAL A 6 -16.47 13.96 9.75
N GLY A 7 -17.58 14.66 9.47
CA GLY A 7 -18.91 14.22 9.86
C GLY A 7 -19.73 13.88 8.62
N SER A 8 -20.44 12.76 8.61
CA SER A 8 -21.37 12.41 7.56
C SER A 8 -22.72 12.02 8.16
N GLU A 9 -23.79 12.68 7.70
CA GLU A 9 -25.15 12.40 8.12
C GLU A 9 -25.97 11.81 6.97
N MET A 10 -26.59 10.69 7.20
CA MET A 10 -27.52 10.08 6.23
C MET A 10 -28.89 9.87 6.87
N CYS A 11 -29.93 10.39 6.22
CA CYS A 11 -31.34 10.12 6.57
C CYS A 11 -31.86 8.95 5.74
N ILE A 12 -31.99 7.79 6.37
CA ILE A 12 -32.64 6.62 5.74
C ILE A 12 -34.13 6.69 6.04
N ARG A 13 -34.96 6.81 4.98
CA ARG A 13 -36.41 6.70 5.07
C ARG A 13 -36.80 5.24 4.85
N ASP A 14 -37.11 4.56 5.94
CA ASP A 14 -37.78 3.27 5.86
C ASP A 14 -39.16 3.42 6.54
N SER A 15 -40.22 3.01 5.83
CA SER A 15 -41.64 3.02 6.18
C SER A 15 -41.99 3.57 7.59
N ASN A 16 -42.22 4.88 7.69
CA ASN A 16 -42.72 5.62 8.87
C ASN A 16 -41.75 6.00 9.99
N LYS A 17 -40.44 5.74 9.92
CA LYS A 17 -39.47 6.30 10.87
C LYS A 17 -38.21 6.75 10.13
N THR A 18 -37.88 8.02 10.24
CA THR A 18 -36.58 8.55 9.77
C THR A 18 -35.54 8.21 10.81
N ARG A 19 -34.53 7.41 10.44
CA ARG A 19 -33.37 7.12 11.28
C ARG A 19 -32.20 7.96 10.78
N GLN A 20 -31.72 8.85 11.63
CA GLN A 20 -30.51 9.60 11.34
C GLN A 20 -29.31 8.79 11.86
N THR A 21 -28.32 8.59 11.04
CA THR A 21 -27.06 7.94 11.41
C THR A 21 -25.95 8.97 11.18
N THR A 22 -25.25 9.32 12.23
CA THR A 22 -24.09 10.21 12.16
C THR A 22 -22.83 9.39 12.45
N VAL A 23 -21.85 9.47 11.55
CA VAL A 23 -20.52 8.91 11.75
C VAL A 23 -19.53 10.05 11.83
N VAL A 24 -18.77 10.11 12.91
CA VAL A 24 -17.75 11.15 13.13
C VAL A 24 -16.39 10.46 13.17
N ILE A 25 -15.44 10.99 12.41
CA ILE A 25 -14.03 10.57 12.43
C ILE A 25 -13.23 11.74 12.98
N ASP A 26 -12.82 11.64 14.24
CA ASP A 26 -12.19 12.73 14.98
C ASP A 26 -10.73 12.94 14.61
N ASP A 27 -10.02 11.87 14.22
CA ASP A 27 -8.59 11.89 13.91
C ASP A 27 -8.31 11.13 12.63
N PRO A 28 -8.50 11.75 11.45
CA PRO A 28 -8.18 11.11 10.18
C PRO A 28 -6.65 10.95 10.02
N PRO A 29 -6.16 9.90 9.33
CA PRO A 29 -4.73 9.62 9.15
C PRO A 29 -3.93 10.77 8.51
N GLN A 30 -4.62 11.65 7.78
CA GLN A 30 -4.04 12.84 7.16
C GLN A 30 -5.00 14.03 7.35
N ALA A 31 -4.44 15.23 7.50
CA ALA A 31 -5.24 16.45 7.58
C ALA A 31 -6.05 16.65 6.29
N LEU A 32 -7.33 16.94 6.42
CA LEU A 32 -8.19 17.26 5.30
C LEU A 32 -7.78 18.60 4.67
N LEU A 33 -7.46 18.57 3.39
CA LEU A 33 -7.01 19.76 2.63
C LEU A 33 -8.17 20.70 2.25
N SER A 34 -9.41 20.22 2.27
CA SER A 34 -10.58 21.01 1.90
C SER A 34 -11.81 20.60 2.69
N PHE A 35 -12.58 21.60 3.13
CA PHE A 35 -13.89 21.37 3.70
C PHE A 35 -14.93 21.28 2.57
N ARG A 36 -15.67 20.18 2.50
CA ARG A 36 -16.79 20.01 1.58
C ARG A 36 -18.05 19.64 2.36
N TYR A 37 -19.11 20.37 2.11
CA TYR A 37 -20.45 20.00 2.51
C TYR A 37 -21.22 19.53 1.26
N ARG A 38 -21.73 18.32 1.28
CA ARG A 38 -22.52 17.75 0.17
C ARG A 38 -23.72 17.00 0.73
N CYS A 39 -24.91 17.33 0.21
CA CYS A 39 -26.14 16.58 0.45
C CYS A 39 -26.41 15.72 -0.77
N ASP A 40 -26.18 14.41 -0.65
CA ASP A 40 -26.43 13.44 -1.72
C ASP A 40 -27.10 12.19 -1.15
N SER A 41 -27.53 11.29 -2.04
CA SER A 41 -28.13 9.99 -1.69
C SER A 41 -27.10 8.98 -1.15
N SER A 42 -25.81 9.27 -1.24
CA SER A 42 -24.71 8.44 -0.76
C SER A 42 -23.64 9.29 -0.06
N PHE A 43 -22.90 8.68 0.85
CA PHE A 43 -21.74 9.33 1.47
C PHE A 43 -20.64 9.61 0.44
N GLU A 44 -20.05 10.80 0.49
CA GLU A 44 -18.84 11.15 -0.24
C GLU A 44 -17.64 10.63 0.53
N LEU A 45 -17.16 9.45 0.20
CA LEU A 45 -16.04 8.78 0.89
C LEU A 45 -14.70 8.97 0.18
N THR A 46 -14.67 9.64 -0.97
CA THR A 46 -13.47 9.73 -1.82
C THR A 46 -12.22 10.19 -1.07
N GLN A 47 -12.34 11.19 -0.19
CA GLN A 47 -11.19 11.68 0.58
C GLN A 47 -10.73 10.68 1.65
N LEU A 48 -11.65 9.90 2.22
CA LEU A 48 -11.32 8.85 3.19
C LEU A 48 -10.72 7.63 2.50
N GLU A 49 -11.26 7.24 1.37
CA GLU A 49 -10.70 6.19 0.51
C GLU A 49 -9.28 6.53 0.10
N ASP A 50 -9.01 7.82 -0.16
CA ASP A 50 -7.68 8.33 -0.50
C ASP A 50 -6.66 8.20 0.65
N MET A 51 -7.13 8.30 1.90
CA MET A 51 -6.30 8.14 3.10
C MET A 51 -6.02 6.68 3.42
N LEU A 52 -6.85 5.76 2.93
CA LEU A 52 -6.68 4.31 3.07
C LEU A 52 -5.78 3.71 1.98
N VAL A 53 -5.35 4.52 1.00
CA VAL A 53 -4.49 4.05 -0.07
C VAL A 53 -3.15 3.59 0.50
N ASP A 54 -2.83 2.35 0.22
CA ASP A 54 -1.56 1.71 0.53
C ASP A 54 -0.39 2.64 0.13
N LYS A 55 0.59 2.83 1.01
CA LYS A 55 1.80 3.63 0.74
C LYS A 55 2.67 3.02 -0.36
N ARG A 56 2.36 1.79 -0.79
CA ARG A 56 3.05 1.09 -1.87
C ARG A 56 2.75 1.75 -3.21
N SER A 57 3.78 2.11 -3.91
CA SER A 57 3.68 2.76 -5.20
C SER A 57 4.55 2.08 -6.24
N TYR A 58 4.18 2.27 -7.51
CA TYR A 58 4.94 1.79 -8.67
C TYR A 58 5.36 2.98 -9.51
N GLY A 59 6.65 3.05 -9.86
CA GLY A 59 7.12 3.99 -10.86
C GLY A 59 6.65 3.56 -12.25
N LEU A 60 6.18 4.51 -13.05
CA LEU A 60 5.69 4.27 -14.41
C LEU A 60 6.50 5.10 -15.39
N PHE A 61 6.99 4.48 -16.45
CA PHE A 61 7.74 5.16 -17.49
C PHE A 61 7.36 4.63 -18.86
N VAL A 62 6.95 5.52 -19.75
CA VAL A 62 6.71 5.19 -21.17
C VAL A 62 7.59 6.04 -22.04
N ILE A 63 8.18 5.44 -23.08
CA ILE A 63 9.13 6.14 -23.94
C ILE A 63 9.14 5.59 -25.36
N ASP A 64 9.24 6.51 -26.30
CA ASP A 64 9.64 6.24 -27.66
C ASP A 64 10.69 7.27 -28.14
N ARG A 65 10.91 7.39 -29.45
CA ARG A 65 11.85 8.38 -30.00
C ARG A 65 11.30 9.81 -30.02
N SER A 66 9.98 9.96 -29.98
CA SER A 66 9.29 11.25 -30.10
C SER A 66 8.88 11.85 -28.79
N GLU A 67 8.50 11.01 -27.84
CA GLU A 67 7.96 11.45 -26.55
C GLU A 67 8.26 10.46 -25.43
N ALA A 68 8.15 10.93 -24.19
CA ALA A 68 8.21 10.12 -22.98
C ALA A 68 7.31 10.71 -21.92
N ALA A 69 6.71 9.86 -21.11
CA ALA A 69 5.98 10.29 -19.93
C ALA A 69 6.31 9.39 -18.74
N TYR A 70 6.25 9.98 -17.54
CA TYR A 70 6.51 9.24 -16.31
C TYR A 70 5.61 9.70 -15.17
N GLY A 71 5.47 8.83 -14.20
CA GLY A 71 4.61 9.08 -13.05
C GLY A 71 4.71 8.00 -11.99
N ILE A 72 3.68 7.95 -11.15
CA ILE A 72 3.54 6.95 -10.08
C ILE A 72 2.10 6.42 -10.11
N ALA A 73 1.95 5.10 -9.91
CA ALA A 73 0.70 4.47 -9.52
C ALA A 73 0.74 4.16 -8.02
N SER A 74 -0.35 4.48 -7.31
CA SER A 74 -0.56 4.15 -5.90
C SER A 74 -1.97 3.64 -5.73
N GLY A 75 -2.14 2.36 -5.46
CA GLY A 75 -3.45 1.72 -5.47
C GLY A 75 -4.16 1.95 -6.81
N LYS A 76 -5.35 2.53 -6.78
CA LYS A 76 -6.15 2.84 -7.99
C LYS A 76 -5.80 4.19 -8.65
N ARG A 77 -4.89 4.96 -8.06
CA ARG A 77 -4.55 6.30 -8.56
C ARG A 77 -3.32 6.26 -9.43
N ILE A 78 -3.41 6.90 -10.58
CA ILE A 78 -2.31 7.13 -11.51
C ILE A 78 -2.03 8.63 -11.53
N HIS A 79 -0.84 9.02 -11.12
CA HIS A 79 -0.36 10.39 -11.21
C HIS A 79 0.74 10.47 -12.25
N VAL A 80 0.43 11.11 -13.38
CA VAL A 80 1.43 11.39 -14.41
C VAL A 80 2.09 12.73 -14.07
N GLN A 81 3.40 12.68 -13.82
CA GLN A 81 4.15 13.84 -13.37
C GLN A 81 4.53 14.76 -14.53
N GLU A 82 5.02 14.20 -15.61
CA GLU A 82 5.49 14.98 -16.74
C GLU A 82 5.39 14.21 -18.05
N HIS A 83 5.14 14.95 -19.14
CA HIS A 83 5.20 14.48 -20.50
C HIS A 83 6.25 15.30 -21.26
N LEU A 84 7.25 14.63 -21.80
CA LEU A 84 8.39 15.19 -22.49
C LEU A 84 8.30 14.89 -23.99
N VAL A 85 8.52 15.91 -24.80
CA VAL A 85 8.57 15.78 -26.25
C VAL A 85 10.00 15.95 -26.73
N SER A 86 10.40 15.12 -27.68
CA SER A 86 11.71 15.22 -28.32
C SER A 86 11.69 16.20 -29.49
N ASN A 87 12.83 16.83 -29.74
CA ASN A 87 13.04 17.67 -30.90
C ASN A 87 13.76 16.94 -32.05
N ILE A 88 13.61 15.61 -32.12
CA ILE A 88 14.27 14.80 -33.15
C ILE A 88 13.61 15.05 -34.49
N MET A 89 14.40 15.53 -35.44
CA MET A 89 13.93 15.71 -36.81
C MET A 89 13.50 14.39 -37.45
N GLY A 90 12.37 14.41 -38.14
CA GLY A 90 11.88 13.25 -38.91
C GLY A 90 12.90 12.75 -39.94
N LYS A 91 12.85 11.48 -40.26
CA LYS A 91 13.74 10.87 -41.27
C LYS A 91 13.57 11.54 -42.64
N HIS A 92 14.57 12.31 -43.08
CA HIS A 92 14.67 12.73 -44.48
C HIS A 92 15.17 11.55 -45.34
N ARG A 93 14.33 11.12 -46.27
CA ARG A 93 14.61 9.99 -47.19
C ARG A 93 15.47 10.35 -48.41
N GLN A 94 16.08 11.52 -48.46
CA GLN A 94 16.94 11.90 -49.60
C GLN A 94 18.37 11.42 -49.34
N GLY A 95 18.84 10.51 -50.16
CA GLY A 95 20.21 9.96 -50.14
C GLY A 95 21.22 11.03 -50.67
N GLY A 96 22.42 11.03 -50.09
CA GLY A 96 23.54 11.90 -50.47
C GLY A 96 24.66 11.84 -49.43
N GLN A 97 25.81 12.45 -49.68
CA GLN A 97 26.94 12.52 -48.75
C GLN A 97 26.61 13.11 -47.39
N SER A 98 25.57 13.90 -47.29
CA SER A 98 25.05 14.48 -46.05
C SER A 98 24.18 13.52 -45.24
N ALA A 99 23.72 12.39 -45.78
CA ALA A 99 22.83 11.45 -45.11
C ALA A 99 23.46 10.87 -43.86
N GLN A 100 24.72 10.45 -43.89
CA GLN A 100 25.43 9.93 -42.68
C GLN A 100 25.62 10.99 -41.60
N ARG A 101 25.79 12.26 -41.98
CA ARG A 101 25.86 13.36 -40.97
C ARG A 101 24.50 13.56 -40.29
N PHE A 102 23.43 13.57 -41.08
CA PHE A 102 22.07 13.71 -40.53
C PHE A 102 21.69 12.51 -39.65
N GLU A 103 22.07 11.29 -40.01
CA GLU A 103 21.84 10.09 -39.23
C GLU A 103 22.52 10.16 -37.85
N ARG A 104 23.80 10.58 -37.81
CA ARG A 104 24.51 10.84 -36.55
C ARG A 104 23.86 11.90 -35.68
N LEU A 105 23.39 13.02 -36.28
CA LEU A 105 22.69 14.07 -35.55
C LEU A 105 21.35 13.59 -34.98
N ILE A 106 20.64 12.74 -35.71
CA ILE A 106 19.40 12.11 -35.23
C ILE A 106 19.68 11.16 -34.08
N GLU A 107 20.75 10.37 -34.16
CA GLU A 107 21.15 9.45 -33.09
C GLU A 107 21.61 10.22 -31.83
N GLU A 108 22.39 11.26 -32.00
CA GLU A 108 22.82 12.13 -30.90
C GLU A 108 21.64 12.86 -30.25
N ALA A 109 20.71 13.37 -31.04
CA ALA A 109 19.48 13.98 -30.52
C ALA A 109 18.61 12.97 -29.76
N ALA A 110 18.53 11.72 -30.27
CA ALA A 110 17.81 10.64 -29.56
C ALA A 110 18.50 10.29 -28.24
N HIS A 111 19.83 10.15 -28.24
CA HIS A 111 20.60 9.88 -27.02
C HIS A 111 20.38 10.98 -25.96
N ASN A 112 20.48 12.24 -26.37
CA ASN A 112 20.27 13.38 -25.48
C ASN A 112 18.83 13.44 -24.93
N PHE A 113 17.84 13.07 -25.76
CA PHE A 113 16.44 12.99 -25.33
C PHE A 113 16.24 11.86 -24.30
N PHE A 114 16.75 10.66 -24.56
CA PHE A 114 16.64 9.53 -23.64
C PHE A 114 17.29 9.84 -22.30
N LYS A 115 18.49 10.43 -22.31
CA LYS A 115 19.20 10.87 -21.12
C LYS A 115 18.36 11.87 -20.32
N ARG A 116 17.85 12.91 -20.97
CA ARG A 116 16.99 13.91 -20.32
C ARG A 116 15.74 13.30 -19.73
N ALA A 117 15.02 12.46 -20.47
CA ALA A 117 13.79 11.83 -20.00
C ALA A 117 14.02 10.92 -18.78
N THR A 118 15.09 10.14 -18.79
CA THR A 118 15.44 9.28 -17.67
C THR A 118 15.97 10.06 -16.46
N GLU A 119 16.73 11.13 -16.67
CA GLU A 119 17.18 12.01 -15.59
C GLU A 119 16.01 12.71 -14.88
N HIS A 120 15.01 13.21 -15.63
CA HIS A 120 13.80 13.79 -15.05
C HIS A 120 13.02 12.76 -14.23
N ALA A 121 12.79 11.57 -14.78
CA ALA A 121 12.10 10.49 -14.08
C ALA A 121 12.87 10.03 -12.82
N CYS A 122 14.19 9.87 -12.91
CA CYS A 122 15.02 9.51 -11.75
C CYS A 122 14.96 10.58 -10.66
N SER A 123 15.06 11.85 -11.02
CA SER A 123 14.97 12.97 -10.05
C SER A 123 13.64 13.00 -9.32
N TYR A 124 12.57 12.57 -9.97
CA TYR A 124 11.24 12.48 -9.37
C TYR A 124 11.10 11.31 -8.40
N TRP A 125 11.67 10.13 -8.73
CA TRP A 125 11.50 8.94 -7.92
C TRP A 125 12.51 8.79 -6.79
N LEU A 126 13.74 9.27 -6.94
CA LEU A 126 14.82 9.09 -5.95
C LEU A 126 14.44 9.54 -4.54
N PRO A 127 13.77 10.70 -4.32
CA PRO A 127 13.41 11.14 -2.98
C PRO A 127 12.45 10.20 -2.23
N ASN A 128 11.65 9.42 -2.97
CA ASN A 128 10.64 8.53 -2.42
C ASN A 128 10.87 7.07 -2.84
N LEU A 129 12.09 6.72 -3.17
CA LEU A 129 12.41 5.40 -3.74
C LEU A 129 12.09 4.24 -2.79
N GLU A 130 12.13 4.47 -1.48
CA GLU A 130 11.79 3.47 -0.46
C GLU A 130 10.34 3.00 -0.58
N ASN A 131 9.43 3.89 -0.93
CA ASN A 131 8.00 3.60 -1.09
C ASN A 131 7.66 2.98 -2.46
N ILE A 132 8.59 3.01 -3.42
CA ILE A 132 8.40 2.44 -4.76
C ILE A 132 8.79 0.96 -4.73
N GLN A 133 7.83 0.08 -4.99
CA GLN A 133 8.05 -1.37 -5.03
C GLN A 133 8.83 -1.79 -6.27
N ALA A 134 8.41 -1.34 -7.43
CA ALA A 134 9.07 -1.55 -8.71
C ALA A 134 8.82 -0.40 -9.68
N ILE A 135 9.64 -0.34 -10.73
CA ILE A 135 9.48 0.59 -11.83
C ILE A 135 9.12 -0.19 -13.08
N ILE A 136 7.98 0.15 -13.65
CA ILE A 136 7.40 -0.53 -14.80
C ILE A 136 7.64 0.32 -16.04
N ILE A 137 8.19 -0.31 -17.07
CA ILE A 137 8.59 0.38 -18.30
C ILE A 137 7.74 -0.10 -19.47
N GLY A 138 7.23 0.85 -20.24
CA GLY A 138 6.47 0.63 -21.45
C GLY A 138 6.87 1.55 -22.59
N GLY A 139 6.31 1.26 -23.74
CA GLY A 139 6.47 2.08 -24.92
C GLY A 139 6.31 1.28 -26.20
N PRO A 140 6.06 1.94 -27.33
CA PRO A 140 5.95 1.26 -28.61
C PRO A 140 7.33 0.81 -29.11
N GLY A 141 7.40 -0.42 -29.60
CA GLY A 141 8.60 -1.00 -30.21
C GLY A 141 9.78 -1.18 -29.24
N ALA A 142 11.00 -1.14 -29.78
CA ALA A 142 12.21 -1.53 -29.07
C ALA A 142 12.91 -0.40 -28.29
N THR A 143 12.40 0.83 -28.31
CA THR A 143 13.07 1.97 -27.68
C THR A 143 13.17 1.81 -26.17
N LYS A 144 12.12 1.29 -25.51
CA LYS A 144 12.10 0.99 -24.08
C LYS A 144 13.22 0.05 -23.66
N ASP A 145 13.39 -1.04 -24.44
CA ASP A 145 14.44 -2.02 -24.17
C ASP A 145 15.84 -1.46 -24.40
N TYR A 146 15.97 -0.59 -25.42
CA TYR A 146 17.23 0.10 -25.71
C TYR A 146 17.65 1.00 -24.56
N VAL A 147 16.73 1.78 -24.00
CA VAL A 147 16.99 2.71 -22.89
C VAL A 147 17.40 1.94 -21.62
N VAL A 148 16.74 0.83 -21.31
CA VAL A 148 17.11 0.01 -20.13
C VAL A 148 18.45 -0.66 -20.32
N ARG A 149 18.68 -1.28 -21.50
CA ARG A 149 19.91 -2.02 -21.80
C ARG A 149 21.16 -1.14 -21.84
N ASN A 150 21.02 0.12 -22.23
CA ASN A 150 22.14 1.05 -22.29
C ASN A 150 22.29 1.92 -21.02
N GLU A 151 21.70 1.47 -19.91
CA GLU A 151 21.92 2.01 -18.55
C GLU A 151 21.69 3.52 -18.40
N TYR A 152 20.64 4.04 -19.05
CA TYR A 152 20.30 5.47 -18.93
C TYR A 152 19.76 5.85 -17.55
N PHE A 153 19.25 4.89 -16.78
CA PHE A 153 18.70 5.13 -15.45
C PHE A 153 19.79 5.17 -14.37
N HIS A 154 19.54 5.93 -13.32
CA HIS A 154 20.37 5.91 -12.12
C HIS A 154 20.44 4.49 -11.54
N HIS A 155 21.58 4.07 -11.01
CA HIS A 155 21.85 2.70 -10.55
C HIS A 155 20.87 2.20 -9.48
N GLU A 156 20.39 3.07 -8.58
CA GLU A 156 19.38 2.70 -7.57
C GLU A 156 18.02 2.44 -8.21
N ILE A 157 17.64 3.25 -9.19
CA ILE A 157 16.42 3.09 -9.97
C ILE A 157 16.49 1.79 -10.80
N ALA A 158 17.62 1.54 -11.44
CA ALA A 158 17.84 0.35 -12.27
C ALA A 158 17.62 -0.96 -11.50
N LYS A 159 17.93 -1.01 -10.20
CA LYS A 159 17.68 -2.17 -9.35
C LYS A 159 16.19 -2.48 -9.16
N LYS A 160 15.33 -1.47 -9.27
CA LYS A 160 13.88 -1.59 -9.10
C LYS A 160 13.12 -1.70 -10.43
N ILE A 161 13.80 -1.64 -11.58
CA ILE A 161 13.15 -1.85 -12.87
C ILE A 161 12.69 -3.30 -12.99
N ALA A 162 11.40 -3.47 -13.29
CA ALA A 162 10.82 -4.78 -13.54
C ALA A 162 11.46 -5.43 -14.79
N LYS A 163 11.66 -6.74 -14.75
CA LYS A 163 12.29 -7.49 -15.86
C LYS A 163 11.44 -7.51 -17.12
N THR A 164 10.13 -7.40 -16.96
CA THR A 164 9.17 -7.40 -18.06
C THR A 164 8.87 -5.98 -18.48
N HIS A 165 9.02 -5.68 -19.77
CA HIS A 165 8.65 -4.42 -20.38
C HIS A 165 7.41 -4.59 -21.24
N PHE A 166 6.54 -3.61 -21.26
CA PHE A 166 5.22 -3.68 -21.89
C PHE A 166 5.16 -2.88 -23.18
N ASP A 167 4.53 -3.48 -24.21
CA ASP A 167 4.16 -2.74 -25.40
C ASP A 167 2.87 -1.95 -25.13
N VAL A 168 2.92 -0.64 -25.37
CA VAL A 168 1.79 0.29 -25.30
C VAL A 168 1.75 1.13 -26.56
N GLY A 169 0.57 1.61 -26.92
CA GLY A 169 0.37 2.32 -28.19
C GLY A 169 0.95 3.74 -28.20
N TYR A 170 1.11 4.37 -27.04
CA TYR A 170 1.51 5.77 -26.90
C TYR A 170 2.58 5.95 -25.83
N SER A 171 3.35 7.03 -25.90
CA SER A 171 4.37 7.39 -24.91
C SER A 171 4.04 8.68 -24.15
N ASN A 172 2.75 8.97 -24.00
CA ASN A 172 2.17 10.10 -23.26
C ASN A 172 1.31 9.62 -22.07
N GLU A 173 0.48 10.48 -21.51
CA GLU A 173 -0.43 10.13 -20.40
C GLU A 173 -1.34 8.93 -20.70
N SER A 174 -1.84 8.81 -21.94
CA SER A 174 -2.67 7.67 -22.32
C SER A 174 -1.87 6.37 -22.31
N GLY A 175 -0.61 6.41 -22.75
CA GLY A 175 0.30 5.26 -22.68
C GLY A 175 0.65 4.86 -21.25
N VAL A 176 0.75 5.81 -20.33
CA VAL A 176 0.96 5.51 -18.89
C VAL A 176 -0.26 4.77 -18.32
N ARG A 177 -1.48 5.15 -18.68
CA ARG A 177 -2.70 4.46 -18.26
C ARG A 177 -2.78 3.05 -18.83
N GLU A 178 -2.54 2.91 -20.14
CA GLU A 178 -2.46 1.61 -20.82
C GLU A 178 -1.38 0.71 -20.20
N LEU A 179 -0.24 1.29 -19.77
CA LEU A 179 0.81 0.57 -19.09
C LEU A 179 0.33 -0.05 -17.78
N VAL A 180 -0.43 0.69 -16.98
CA VAL A 180 -0.99 0.18 -15.72
C VAL A 180 -1.98 -0.96 -15.98
N ASP A 181 -2.85 -0.81 -16.97
CA ASP A 181 -3.81 -1.85 -17.33
C ASP A 181 -3.10 -3.14 -17.76
N ASN A 182 -2.04 -3.02 -18.59
CA ASN A 182 -1.27 -4.16 -19.07
C ASN A 182 -0.38 -4.79 -17.98
N ALA A 183 0.07 -4.01 -17.01
CA ALA A 183 0.98 -4.45 -15.97
C ALA A 183 0.27 -4.93 -14.68
N GLY A 184 -1.07 -4.90 -14.63
CA GLY A 184 -1.85 -5.23 -13.44
C GLY A 184 -1.50 -6.60 -12.85
N ALA A 185 -1.35 -7.63 -13.68
CA ALA A 185 -0.96 -8.96 -13.23
C ALA A 185 0.46 -8.97 -12.61
N LEU A 186 1.42 -8.29 -13.24
CA LEU A 186 2.79 -8.18 -12.71
C LEU A 186 2.84 -7.42 -11.38
N MET A 187 2.05 -6.35 -11.24
CA MET A 187 1.96 -5.62 -9.98
C MET A 187 1.45 -6.52 -8.86
N GLY A 188 0.39 -7.30 -9.11
CA GLY A 188 -0.12 -8.27 -8.14
C GLY A 188 0.90 -9.35 -7.79
N GLU A 189 1.65 -9.88 -8.75
CA GLU A 189 2.73 -10.85 -8.48
C GLU A 189 3.84 -10.24 -7.61
N ILE A 190 4.24 -8.99 -7.85
CA ILE A 190 5.25 -8.29 -7.04
C ILE A 190 4.76 -8.11 -5.59
N GLU A 191 3.48 -7.78 -5.39
CA GLU A 191 2.89 -7.65 -4.07
C GLU A 191 2.90 -9.00 -3.32
N LEU A 192 2.43 -10.05 -3.96
CA LEU A 192 2.44 -11.40 -3.37
C LEU A 192 3.87 -11.89 -3.07
N ASP A 193 4.84 -11.59 -3.91
CA ASP A 193 6.24 -11.96 -3.66
C ASP A 193 6.83 -11.18 -2.48
N ALA A 194 6.48 -9.91 -2.30
CA ALA A 194 6.89 -9.13 -1.13
C ALA A 194 6.29 -9.70 0.17
N GLU A 195 5.02 -10.09 0.14
CA GLU A 195 4.36 -10.74 1.28
C GLU A 195 5.00 -12.09 1.63
N ARG A 196 5.31 -12.91 0.61
CA ARG A 196 6.03 -14.18 0.80
C ARG A 196 7.40 -13.97 1.42
N GLN A 197 8.15 -12.95 0.99
CA GLN A 197 9.46 -12.65 1.57
C GLN A 197 9.37 -12.29 3.06
N ILE A 198 8.36 -11.48 3.44
CA ILE A 198 8.13 -11.12 4.84
C ILE A 198 7.75 -12.35 5.66
N MET A 199 6.85 -13.20 5.16
CA MET A 199 6.46 -14.44 5.83
C MET A 199 7.64 -15.41 5.98
N ASN A 200 8.43 -15.60 4.94
CA ASN A 200 9.62 -16.45 5.00
C ASN A 200 10.65 -15.90 5.99
N ARG A 201 10.83 -14.57 6.09
CA ARG A 201 11.65 -13.94 7.12
C ARG A 201 11.12 -14.24 8.52
N PHE A 202 9.81 -14.11 8.75
CA PHE A 202 9.16 -14.44 10.01
C PHE A 202 9.41 -15.91 10.40
N LEU A 203 9.14 -16.85 9.51
CA LEU A 203 9.33 -18.28 9.75
C LEU A 203 10.78 -18.62 10.05
N ALA A 204 11.72 -18.02 9.30
CA ALA A 204 13.16 -18.23 9.53
C ALA A 204 13.63 -17.68 10.89
N GLU A 205 13.07 -16.54 11.35
CA GLU A 205 13.38 -16.00 12.67
C GLU A 205 12.77 -16.84 13.80
N LEU A 206 11.59 -17.43 13.59
CA LEU A 206 10.87 -18.21 14.59
C LEU A 206 11.63 -19.47 15.02
N ILE A 207 12.36 -20.11 14.13
CA ILE A 207 13.09 -21.36 14.38
C ILE A 207 14.49 -21.19 14.97
N LYS A 208 14.97 -19.95 15.15
CA LYS A 208 16.29 -19.68 15.72
C LYS A 208 16.36 -19.98 17.22
N ALA A 209 17.53 -20.28 17.73
CA ALA A 209 17.76 -20.53 19.16
C ALA A 209 17.40 -19.31 20.06
N GLN A 210 17.52 -18.10 19.50
CA GLN A 210 17.05 -16.86 20.10
C GLN A 210 16.11 -16.19 19.10
N PRO A 211 14.82 -16.52 19.12
CA PRO A 211 13.87 -16.09 18.12
C PRO A 211 13.61 -14.59 18.21
N ARG A 212 13.74 -13.92 17.07
CA ARG A 212 13.26 -12.53 16.88
C ARG A 212 11.95 -12.54 16.13
N ALA A 213 11.05 -13.42 16.55
CA ALA A 213 9.70 -13.54 16.02
C ALA A 213 8.78 -14.02 17.13
N THR A 214 7.54 -13.57 17.08
CA THR A 214 6.49 -14.01 18.00
C THR A 214 5.15 -14.04 17.27
N TYR A 215 4.17 -14.75 17.85
CA TYR A 215 2.83 -14.84 17.31
C TYR A 215 1.79 -14.92 18.44
N GLY A 216 0.53 -14.71 18.08
CA GLY A 216 -0.57 -14.68 19.02
C GLY A 216 -0.72 -13.32 19.71
N GLU A 217 -1.97 -12.92 19.89
CA GLU A 217 -2.33 -11.55 20.28
C GLU A 217 -1.65 -11.09 21.57
N MET A 218 -1.70 -11.91 22.63
CA MET A 218 -1.14 -11.55 23.93
C MET A 218 0.36 -11.24 23.86
N MET A 219 1.12 -12.08 23.15
CA MET A 219 2.56 -11.88 23.01
C MET A 219 2.89 -10.67 22.14
N ILE A 220 2.08 -10.43 21.11
CA ILE A 220 2.24 -9.26 20.22
C ILE A 220 1.94 -7.97 20.97
N ARG A 221 0.85 -7.90 21.76
CA ARG A 221 0.57 -6.73 22.61
C ARG A 221 1.74 -6.42 23.55
N LYS A 222 2.26 -7.43 24.23
CA LYS A 222 3.43 -7.29 25.10
C LYS A 222 4.66 -6.80 24.33
N ALA A 223 4.89 -7.32 23.12
CA ALA A 223 6.01 -6.90 22.28
C ALA A 223 5.88 -5.44 21.79
N LEU A 224 4.67 -5.03 21.45
CA LEU A 224 4.38 -3.64 21.05
C LEU A 224 4.56 -2.66 22.22
N GLU A 225 4.07 -3.01 23.41
CA GLU A 225 4.26 -2.22 24.65
C GLU A 225 5.74 -2.02 24.98
N GLN A 226 6.58 -3.04 24.72
CA GLN A 226 8.02 -2.96 24.94
C GLN A 226 8.79 -2.30 23.78
N GLY A 227 8.11 -1.90 22.70
CA GLY A 227 8.76 -1.35 21.50
C GLY A 227 9.66 -2.35 20.77
N ALA A 228 9.46 -3.64 21.02
CA ALA A 228 10.29 -4.71 20.45
C ALA A 228 9.93 -5.10 19.02
N VAL A 229 8.75 -4.70 18.53
CA VAL A 229 8.26 -5.05 17.20
C VAL A 229 8.95 -4.21 16.13
N ASP A 230 9.48 -4.89 15.12
CA ASP A 230 9.98 -4.33 13.87
C ASP A 230 8.83 -4.27 12.84
N THR A 231 8.27 -5.43 12.53
CA THR A 231 7.17 -5.56 11.58
C THR A 231 6.04 -6.41 12.20
N LEU A 232 4.83 -5.87 12.23
CA LEU A 232 3.61 -6.58 12.61
C LEU A 232 2.94 -7.16 11.37
N LEU A 233 2.69 -8.46 11.35
CA LEU A 233 2.01 -9.17 10.27
C LEU A 233 0.57 -9.44 10.67
N ILE A 234 -0.38 -8.99 9.85
CA ILE A 234 -1.82 -9.15 10.06
C ILE A 234 -2.42 -9.83 8.83
N SER A 235 -3.14 -10.91 9.03
CA SER A 235 -3.87 -11.54 7.93
C SER A 235 -5.04 -10.68 7.49
N GLU A 236 -5.24 -10.52 6.19
CA GLU A 236 -6.40 -9.82 5.61
C GLU A 236 -7.74 -10.44 6.01
N SER A 237 -7.75 -11.71 6.41
CA SER A 237 -8.95 -12.40 6.91
C SER A 237 -9.30 -12.05 8.36
N MET A 238 -8.49 -11.27 9.07
CA MET A 238 -8.74 -10.89 10.46
C MET A 238 -10.04 -10.09 10.58
N ARG A 239 -10.97 -10.61 11.42
CA ARG A 239 -12.29 -10.00 11.65
C ARG A 239 -12.65 -10.04 13.14
N LYS A 240 -11.67 -9.76 13.99
CA LYS A 240 -11.86 -9.73 15.44
C LYS A 240 -11.99 -8.30 15.95
N ASN A 241 -12.80 -8.13 16.99
CA ASN A 241 -12.90 -6.89 17.73
C ASN A 241 -12.27 -7.08 19.11
N SER A 242 -11.62 -6.06 19.61
CA SER A 242 -11.18 -5.92 20.98
C SER A 242 -12.34 -5.33 21.79
N VAL A 243 -12.90 -6.09 22.69
CA VAL A 243 -14.05 -5.69 23.52
C VAL A 243 -13.60 -5.55 24.96
N GLU A 244 -13.82 -4.40 25.54
CA GLU A 244 -13.63 -4.16 26.97
C GLU A 244 -14.94 -4.48 27.70
N ILE A 245 -14.89 -5.38 28.65
CA ILE A 245 -16.07 -5.95 29.30
C ILE A 245 -15.99 -5.69 30.80
N GLU A 246 -17.12 -5.28 31.39
CA GLU A 246 -17.29 -5.16 32.83
C GLU A 246 -18.31 -6.19 33.34
N CYS A 247 -17.94 -6.92 34.39
CA CYS A 247 -18.83 -7.85 35.03
C CYS A 247 -19.75 -7.14 36.03
N ASN A 248 -21.06 -7.18 35.82
CA ASN A 248 -22.03 -6.60 36.74
C ASN A 248 -22.10 -7.31 38.11
N GLY A 249 -21.56 -8.54 38.17
CA GLY A 249 -21.57 -9.33 39.42
C GLY A 249 -20.44 -8.95 40.37
N CYS A 250 -19.24 -8.66 39.87
CA CYS A 250 -18.06 -8.40 40.70
C CYS A 250 -17.30 -7.11 40.35
N GLY A 251 -17.72 -6.39 39.34
CA GLY A 251 -17.05 -5.14 38.90
C GLY A 251 -15.68 -5.34 38.23
N HIS A 252 -15.31 -6.61 37.90
CA HIS A 252 -14.06 -6.88 37.21
C HIS A 252 -14.14 -6.46 35.77
N THR A 253 -13.10 -5.74 35.30
CA THR A 253 -12.97 -5.33 33.91
C THR A 253 -11.86 -6.11 33.22
N TRP A 254 -12.11 -6.59 32.00
CA TRP A 254 -11.10 -7.27 31.18
C TRP A 254 -11.34 -7.01 29.70
N THR A 255 -10.33 -7.28 28.89
CA THR A 255 -10.41 -7.16 27.43
C THR A 255 -10.44 -8.56 26.82
N ALA A 256 -11.36 -8.80 25.88
CA ALA A 256 -11.43 -10.02 25.10
C ALA A 256 -11.42 -9.69 23.60
N SER A 257 -10.79 -10.55 22.81
CA SER A 257 -10.81 -10.42 21.34
C SER A 257 -11.78 -11.44 20.77
N LEU A 258 -12.88 -10.93 20.24
CA LEU A 258 -14.02 -11.72 19.80
C LEU A 258 -14.28 -11.52 18.32
N SER A 259 -14.67 -12.56 17.60
CA SER A 259 -15.28 -12.45 16.30
C SER A 259 -16.75 -12.00 16.44
N ARG A 260 -17.33 -11.45 15.36
CA ARG A 260 -18.71 -10.90 15.38
C ARG A 260 -19.78 -11.92 15.79
N THR A 261 -19.49 -13.21 15.70
CA THR A 261 -20.43 -14.31 16.00
C THR A 261 -20.16 -14.99 17.34
N GLU A 262 -19.09 -14.60 18.04
CA GLU A 262 -18.75 -15.14 19.35
C GLU A 262 -19.50 -14.39 20.44
N GLU A 263 -20.03 -15.14 21.41
CA GLU A 263 -20.66 -14.60 22.62
C GLU A 263 -19.58 -14.08 23.59
N LEU A 264 -19.99 -13.17 24.47
CA LEU A 264 -19.10 -12.68 25.53
C LEU A 264 -18.63 -13.84 26.41
N PRO A 265 -17.35 -13.94 26.78
CA PRO A 265 -16.85 -15.00 27.65
C PRO A 265 -17.29 -14.75 29.08
N ASP A 266 -17.38 -15.83 29.85
CA ASP A 266 -17.65 -15.79 31.28
C ASP A 266 -16.59 -14.95 32.01
N CYS A 267 -17.00 -14.34 33.13
CA CYS A 267 -16.10 -13.50 33.91
C CYS A 267 -14.91 -14.30 34.44
N PRO A 268 -13.66 -13.93 34.15
CA PRO A 268 -12.49 -14.67 34.62
C PRO A 268 -12.28 -14.59 36.14
N SER A 269 -12.91 -13.63 36.80
CA SER A 269 -12.77 -13.44 38.25
C SER A 269 -13.82 -14.20 39.08
N CYS A 270 -15.10 -14.18 38.69
CA CYS A 270 -16.18 -14.76 39.46
C CYS A 270 -16.97 -15.87 38.76
N GLY A 271 -16.69 -16.14 37.46
CA GLY A 271 -17.34 -17.20 36.69
C GLY A 271 -18.81 -16.96 36.35
N VAL A 272 -19.32 -15.72 36.53
CA VAL A 272 -20.69 -15.35 36.12
C VAL A 272 -20.77 -15.37 34.62
N SER A 273 -21.86 -15.91 34.07
CA SER A 273 -22.11 -16.03 32.63
C SER A 273 -22.36 -14.66 31.93
N ASN A 274 -22.22 -14.68 30.64
CA ASN A 274 -22.24 -13.53 29.71
C ASN A 274 -23.46 -12.58 29.82
N ASP A 275 -24.65 -13.09 30.21
CA ASP A 275 -25.88 -12.31 30.33
C ASP A 275 -25.80 -11.15 31.36
N SER A 276 -24.76 -11.14 32.20
CA SER A 276 -24.55 -10.18 33.29
C SER A 276 -23.33 -9.28 33.02
N HIS A 277 -22.96 -9.03 31.76
CA HIS A 277 -21.80 -8.23 31.40
C HIS A 277 -22.22 -6.99 30.62
N ASN A 278 -21.48 -5.91 30.83
CA ASN A 278 -21.59 -4.68 30.03
C ASN A 278 -20.39 -4.56 29.10
N GLU A 279 -20.64 -4.27 27.84
CA GLU A 279 -19.59 -3.83 26.91
C GLU A 279 -19.28 -2.34 27.17
N LEU A 280 -18.06 -2.02 27.57
CA LEU A 280 -17.59 -0.66 27.76
C LEU A 280 -17.08 -0.06 26.45
N SER A 281 -16.36 -0.87 25.67
CA SER A 281 -15.87 -0.46 24.34
C SER A 281 -15.84 -1.68 23.41
N ASN A 282 -16.01 -1.42 22.10
CA ASN A 282 -15.97 -2.44 21.05
C ASN A 282 -15.28 -1.86 19.81
N THR A 283 -14.00 -2.12 19.66
CA THR A 283 -13.15 -1.53 18.63
C THR A 283 -12.52 -2.64 17.80
N SER A 284 -12.29 -2.40 16.51
CA SER A 284 -11.56 -3.35 15.65
C SER A 284 -10.19 -3.69 16.27
N LEU A 285 -9.86 -4.98 16.36
CA LEU A 285 -8.54 -5.41 16.83
C LEU A 285 -7.41 -4.85 15.96
N ILE A 286 -7.65 -4.71 14.66
CA ILE A 286 -6.70 -4.11 13.72
C ILE A 286 -6.41 -2.66 14.12
N ASP A 287 -7.44 -1.87 14.45
CA ASP A 287 -7.28 -0.46 14.82
C ASP A 287 -6.48 -0.32 16.11
N VAL A 288 -6.78 -1.14 17.13
CA VAL A 288 -6.03 -1.17 18.39
C VAL A 288 -4.55 -1.50 18.16
N LEU A 289 -4.28 -2.53 17.37
CA LEU A 289 -2.89 -2.94 17.07
C LEU A 289 -2.18 -1.91 16.20
N SER A 290 -2.88 -1.24 15.29
CA SER A 290 -2.33 -0.17 14.45
C SER A 290 -1.93 1.04 15.28
N GLU A 291 -2.75 1.44 16.25
CA GLU A 291 -2.43 2.52 17.18
C GLU A 291 -1.18 2.18 18.04
N MET A 292 -1.12 0.95 18.56
CA MET A 292 0.05 0.48 19.32
C MET A 292 1.32 0.44 18.46
N SER A 293 1.21 -0.01 17.19
CA SER A 293 2.32 -0.05 16.24
C SER A 293 2.82 1.34 15.91
N SER A 294 1.93 2.30 15.72
CA SER A 294 2.29 3.71 15.50
C SER A 294 3.07 4.30 16.68
N LYS A 295 2.66 4.01 17.91
CA LYS A 295 3.35 4.45 19.14
C LYS A 295 4.74 3.82 19.29
N SER A 296 4.91 2.58 18.83
CA SER A 296 6.20 1.86 18.88
C SER A 296 7.06 2.04 17.62
N ASN A 297 6.60 2.85 16.65
CA ASN A 297 7.23 3.04 15.35
C ASN A 297 7.52 1.71 14.63
N SER A 298 6.54 0.81 14.65
CA SER A 298 6.58 -0.51 14.01
C SER A 298 5.90 -0.44 12.66
N GLU A 299 6.44 -1.17 11.68
CA GLU A 299 5.81 -1.34 10.36
C GLU A 299 4.65 -2.35 10.46
N ILE A 300 3.57 -2.15 9.68
CA ILE A 300 2.46 -3.09 9.58
C ILE A 300 2.44 -3.64 8.15
N ALA A 301 2.42 -4.97 8.03
CA ALA A 301 2.25 -5.69 6.79
C ALA A 301 0.94 -6.50 6.83
N PHE A 302 0.04 -6.21 5.90
CA PHE A 302 -1.12 -7.05 5.65
C PHE A 302 -0.73 -8.20 4.73
N ILE A 303 -1.14 -9.42 5.07
CA ILE A 303 -0.79 -10.63 4.34
C ILE A 303 -2.06 -11.25 3.79
N SER A 304 -2.10 -11.39 2.47
CA SER A 304 -3.21 -12.01 1.74
C SER A 304 -3.30 -13.51 2.03
N ILE A 305 -4.50 -14.04 2.08
CA ILE A 305 -4.74 -15.49 2.22
C ILE A 305 -4.53 -16.26 0.91
N ASP A 306 -4.30 -15.57 -0.19
CA ASP A 306 -4.16 -16.18 -1.53
C ASP A 306 -2.82 -16.92 -1.69
N THR A 307 -1.88 -16.74 -0.76
CA THR A 307 -0.61 -17.45 -0.71
C THR A 307 -0.63 -18.58 0.32
N GLU A 308 0.20 -19.63 0.13
CA GLU A 308 0.33 -20.72 1.10
C GLU A 308 0.82 -20.19 2.45
N GLU A 309 1.79 -19.28 2.43
CA GLU A 309 2.35 -18.63 3.61
C GLU A 309 1.31 -17.76 4.34
N GLY A 310 0.47 -17.05 3.58
CA GLY A 310 -0.62 -16.25 4.16
C GLY A 310 -1.73 -17.11 4.76
N ALA A 311 -2.09 -18.22 4.11
CA ALA A 311 -2.99 -19.21 4.68
C ALA A 311 -2.41 -19.81 5.97
N GLN A 312 -1.09 -20.05 6.02
CA GLN A 312 -0.41 -20.51 7.24
C GLN A 312 -0.47 -19.45 8.35
N LEU A 313 -0.31 -18.14 8.03
CA LEU A 313 -0.51 -17.08 9.01
C LEU A 313 -1.93 -17.10 9.57
N ALA A 314 -2.93 -17.17 8.68
CA ALA A 314 -4.34 -17.13 9.07
C ALA A 314 -4.74 -18.31 9.98
N HIS A 315 -4.38 -19.52 9.58
CA HIS A 315 -4.84 -20.76 10.24
C HIS A 315 -3.85 -21.29 11.27
N GLY A 316 -2.54 -21.18 11.03
CA GLY A 316 -1.50 -21.71 11.90
C GLY A 316 -1.12 -20.78 13.05
N PHE A 317 -1.14 -19.48 12.81
CA PHE A 317 -0.71 -18.47 13.79
C PHE A 317 -1.86 -17.56 14.28
N GLY A 318 -3.11 -17.90 13.95
CA GLY A 318 -4.30 -17.16 14.36
C GLY A 318 -4.44 -15.78 13.72
N GLY A 319 -3.78 -15.58 12.57
CA GLY A 319 -3.85 -14.37 11.76
C GLY A 319 -2.96 -13.20 12.24
N LEU A 320 -2.13 -13.43 13.29
CA LEU A 320 -1.26 -12.41 13.88
C LEU A 320 0.14 -12.94 14.16
N ALA A 321 1.16 -12.25 13.64
CA ALA A 321 2.56 -12.54 13.91
C ALA A 321 3.37 -11.24 13.95
N ALA A 322 4.58 -11.29 14.51
CA ALA A 322 5.48 -10.13 14.53
C ALA A 322 6.94 -10.56 14.37
N ILE A 323 7.68 -9.79 13.61
CA ILE A 323 9.14 -9.83 13.56
C ILE A 323 9.65 -8.80 14.56
N LEU A 324 10.65 -9.18 15.36
CA LEU A 324 11.15 -8.39 16.45
C LEU A 324 12.52 -7.79 16.12
N ARG A 325 12.80 -6.60 16.66
CA ARG A 325 14.11 -5.95 16.61
C ARG A 325 15.16 -6.70 17.43
N TYR A 326 14.74 -7.27 18.56
CA TYR A 326 15.56 -8.05 19.48
C TYR A 326 14.75 -9.20 20.11
N PRO A 327 15.40 -10.28 20.57
CA PRO A 327 14.71 -11.39 21.23
C PRO A 327 14.01 -10.91 22.52
N MET A 328 12.77 -11.33 22.73
CA MET A 328 12.09 -11.12 24.01
C MET A 328 12.48 -12.26 24.98
N MET A 329 12.76 -11.88 26.22
CA MET A 329 12.98 -12.83 27.32
C MET A 329 11.65 -13.24 27.98
#